data_2a4778129927ce26751c61dad2642339
#
_entry.id   2a4778129927ce26751c61dad2642339
#
_cell.length_a   1.000
_cell.length_b   1.000
_cell.length_c   1.000
_cell.angle_alpha   90.00
_cell.angle_beta   90.00
_cell.angle_gamma   90.00
#
_symmetry.space_group_name_H-M   'P 1'
#
loop_
_entity.id
_entity.type
_entity.pdbx_description
1 polymer ?
#
loop_
_entity_poly.entity_id
_entity_poly.type
_entity_poly.pdbx_seq_one_letter_code
_entity_poly.pdbx_strand_id
1 'polypeptide(L)'
;MNNALLVILPLIPLLLGLVWKYSNCQSMAVKSLGLGAIGVIAAGLFYMRFAFEVESSILFLASAIVLAGLCAILGQENSQQSSDICISNLIILGLSLGIILNQAMIKSVFLCGLLGFIAISINSKHQNTFRTKLIFLHILLAIIFSLSSVLMGETLQVFANLFIAVTFLPLVPFHLPFLRIIKDSKGSVSSFWIVSWLTIGLEKLNIIYASLTSEMFFSLTLLAVVSAVFASLASLGQKCNSLFIASATVAHVALVWGLLEVFPHFKSWGIPFGITLAFVMGGISLTFSFVQQRYGWKTLGILPGLASPMPRFGVALVLLVTFALFLPLFQTFSGLMVMPTIVTQDVEILMISILFLVVWLGGSWYFIQMLHQTAFGEARSDVPYSDLRLTEFIAIWALLLGASYSGVIY
;
A
#
# COMPACT_ATOMS: atom_id res chain seq x y z
N MET A 1 -27.24 -5.14 17.37
CA MET A 1 -27.27 -5.87 16.08
C MET A 1 -26.25 -5.33 15.06
N ASN A 2 -25.89 -4.05 15.13
CA ASN A 2 -25.04 -3.36 14.16
C ASN A 2 -23.55 -3.79 14.20
N ASN A 3 -23.03 -4.19 15.36
CA ASN A 3 -21.64 -4.60 15.50
C ASN A 3 -21.33 -5.98 14.87
N ALA A 4 -22.33 -6.82 14.66
CA ALA A 4 -22.12 -8.15 14.08
C ALA A 4 -21.68 -8.07 12.61
N LEU A 5 -22.25 -7.16 11.81
CA LEU A 5 -21.87 -6.97 10.41
C LEU A 5 -20.42 -6.50 10.25
N LEU A 6 -19.94 -5.63 11.14
CA LEU A 6 -18.57 -5.14 11.13
C LEU A 6 -17.54 -6.26 11.36
N VAL A 7 -17.94 -7.31 12.09
CA VAL A 7 -17.10 -8.50 12.33
C VAL A 7 -17.31 -9.56 11.24
N ILE A 8 -18.52 -9.78 10.78
CA ILE A 8 -18.85 -10.84 9.81
C ILE A 8 -18.23 -10.54 8.44
N LEU A 9 -18.30 -9.29 7.94
CA LEU A 9 -17.77 -8.94 6.62
C LEU A 9 -16.27 -9.28 6.45
N PRO A 10 -15.38 -8.95 7.39
CA PRO A 10 -13.97 -9.36 7.33
C PRO A 10 -13.77 -10.88 7.45
N LEU A 11 -14.61 -11.57 8.18
CA LEU A 11 -14.48 -13.01 8.38
C LEU A 11 -14.80 -13.81 7.11
N ILE A 12 -15.65 -13.33 6.20
CA ILE A 12 -15.98 -14.01 4.95
C ILE A 12 -14.72 -14.34 4.14
N PRO A 13 -13.92 -13.37 3.67
CA PRO A 13 -12.73 -13.65 2.86
C PRO A 13 -11.65 -14.35 3.67
N LEU A 14 -11.54 -14.09 4.98
CA LEU A 14 -10.57 -14.73 5.85
C LEU A 14 -10.83 -16.22 5.96
N LEU A 15 -12.06 -16.63 6.27
CA LEU A 15 -12.44 -18.04 6.39
C LEU A 15 -12.34 -18.76 5.06
N LEU A 16 -12.80 -18.15 3.96
CA LEU A 16 -12.63 -18.71 2.63
C LEU A 16 -11.16 -18.96 2.30
N GLY A 17 -10.28 -17.97 2.56
CA GLY A 17 -8.85 -18.13 2.33
C GLY A 17 -8.23 -19.23 3.19
N LEU A 18 -8.60 -19.33 4.48
CA LEU A 18 -8.09 -20.36 5.38
C LEU A 18 -8.60 -21.78 4.99
N VAL A 19 -9.89 -21.92 4.70
CA VAL A 19 -10.46 -23.22 4.28
C VAL A 19 -9.78 -23.71 3.01
N TRP A 20 -9.59 -22.85 2.02
CA TRP A 20 -8.95 -23.24 0.76
C TRP A 20 -7.46 -23.50 0.85
N LYS A 21 -6.77 -22.88 1.78
CA LYS A 21 -5.37 -23.20 2.03
C LYS A 21 -5.15 -24.68 2.41
N TYR A 22 -6.16 -25.31 3.02
CA TYR A 22 -6.12 -26.72 3.45
C TYR A 22 -6.90 -27.66 2.54
N SER A 23 -7.66 -27.15 1.56
CA SER A 23 -8.42 -27.94 0.60
C SER A 23 -7.75 -27.87 -0.79
N ASN A 24 -7.66 -29.01 -1.49
CA ASN A 24 -7.15 -29.08 -2.86
C ASN A 24 -8.20 -28.58 -3.87
N CYS A 25 -8.60 -27.30 -3.77
CA CYS A 25 -9.58 -26.72 -4.66
C CYS A 25 -9.00 -26.36 -6.03
N GLN A 26 -9.80 -26.48 -7.09
CA GLN A 26 -9.42 -26.02 -8.42
C GLN A 26 -9.24 -24.50 -8.45
N SER A 27 -8.22 -24.02 -9.14
CA SER A 27 -7.85 -22.59 -9.22
C SER A 27 -9.00 -21.70 -9.73
N MET A 28 -9.81 -22.19 -10.64
CA MET A 28 -10.96 -21.45 -11.18
C MET A 28 -12.06 -21.25 -10.13
N ALA A 29 -12.33 -22.25 -9.29
CA ALA A 29 -13.29 -22.14 -8.20
C ALA A 29 -12.83 -21.13 -7.14
N VAL A 30 -11.54 -21.14 -6.77
CA VAL A 30 -10.98 -20.20 -5.81
C VAL A 30 -11.12 -18.76 -6.32
N LYS A 31 -10.84 -18.51 -7.60
CA LYS A 31 -10.97 -17.19 -8.22
C LYS A 31 -12.42 -16.72 -8.27
N SER A 32 -13.35 -17.53 -8.78
CA SER A 32 -14.75 -17.15 -8.95
C SER A 32 -15.46 -16.89 -7.62
N LEU A 33 -15.26 -17.76 -6.63
CA LEU A 33 -15.82 -17.58 -5.30
C LEU A 33 -15.14 -16.43 -4.53
N GLY A 34 -13.84 -16.22 -4.75
CA GLY A 34 -13.14 -15.05 -4.22
C GLY A 34 -13.70 -13.72 -4.75
N LEU A 35 -13.97 -13.64 -6.04
CA LEU A 35 -14.65 -12.49 -6.64
C LEU A 35 -16.08 -12.34 -6.11
N GLY A 36 -16.81 -13.43 -5.94
CA GLY A 36 -18.13 -13.43 -5.31
C GLY A 36 -18.12 -12.91 -3.88
N ALA A 37 -17.15 -13.34 -3.07
CA ALA A 37 -16.96 -12.83 -1.71
C ALA A 37 -16.69 -11.34 -1.68
N ILE A 38 -15.84 -10.84 -2.59
CA ILE A 38 -15.58 -9.40 -2.72
C ILE A 38 -16.85 -8.63 -3.11
N GLY A 39 -17.68 -9.19 -4.01
CA GLY A 39 -18.97 -8.62 -4.36
C GLY A 39 -19.93 -8.50 -3.17
N VAL A 40 -19.99 -9.53 -2.33
CA VAL A 40 -20.77 -9.51 -1.08
C VAL A 40 -20.26 -8.46 -0.11
N ILE A 41 -18.95 -8.34 0.03
CA ILE A 41 -18.32 -7.32 0.90
C ILE A 41 -18.64 -5.92 0.37
N ALA A 42 -18.50 -5.67 -0.93
CA ALA A 42 -18.82 -4.38 -1.54
C ALA A 42 -20.29 -4.00 -1.33
N ALA A 43 -21.21 -4.94 -1.51
CA ALA A 43 -22.63 -4.74 -1.22
C ALA A 43 -22.88 -4.46 0.27
N GLY A 44 -22.17 -5.15 1.16
CA GLY A 44 -22.22 -4.92 2.61
C GLY A 44 -21.73 -3.53 3.01
N LEU A 45 -20.62 -3.05 2.44
CA LEU A 45 -20.13 -1.69 2.67
C LEU A 45 -21.11 -0.62 2.15
N PHE A 46 -21.67 -0.86 0.96
CA PHE A 46 -22.69 0.01 0.39
C PHE A 46 -23.93 0.07 1.31
N TYR A 47 -24.40 -1.08 1.78
CA TYR A 47 -25.52 -1.13 2.73
C TYR A 47 -25.20 -0.38 4.02
N MET A 48 -23.99 -0.53 4.57
CA MET A 48 -23.58 0.17 5.80
C MET A 48 -23.58 1.69 5.64
N ARG A 49 -23.30 2.22 4.44
CA ARG A 49 -23.36 3.66 4.18
C ARG A 49 -24.77 4.23 4.37
N PHE A 50 -25.80 3.48 4.04
CA PHE A 50 -27.19 3.95 4.09
C PHE A 50 -27.92 3.53 5.37
N ALA A 51 -27.57 2.38 5.93
CA ALA A 51 -28.27 1.81 7.07
C ALA A 51 -27.67 2.17 8.42
N PHE A 52 -26.40 2.59 8.44
CA PHE A 52 -25.66 2.89 9.66
C PHE A 52 -24.88 4.20 9.53
N GLU A 53 -24.78 4.93 10.63
CA GLU A 53 -23.94 6.15 10.71
C GLU A 53 -22.45 5.77 10.86
N VAL A 54 -21.91 5.00 9.91
CA VAL A 54 -20.48 4.70 9.87
C VAL A 54 -19.75 5.90 9.28
N GLU A 55 -18.66 6.29 9.91
CA GLU A 55 -17.86 7.43 9.46
C GLU A 55 -17.40 7.24 7.99
N SER A 56 -17.58 8.28 7.18
CA SER A 56 -17.25 8.23 5.74
C SER A 56 -15.79 7.88 5.46
N SER A 57 -14.87 8.32 6.30
CA SER A 57 -13.44 8.02 6.20
C SER A 57 -13.15 6.52 6.36
N ILE A 58 -13.83 5.84 7.28
CA ILE A 58 -13.69 4.39 7.51
C ILE A 58 -14.21 3.61 6.30
N LEU A 59 -15.36 4.01 5.76
CA LEU A 59 -15.93 3.39 4.57
C LEU A 59 -15.06 3.63 3.34
N PHE A 60 -14.44 4.80 3.23
CA PHE A 60 -13.52 5.12 2.15
C PHE A 60 -12.26 4.24 2.22
N LEU A 61 -11.63 4.12 3.39
CA LEU A 61 -10.49 3.23 3.60
C LEU A 61 -10.84 1.76 3.32
N ALA A 62 -12.00 1.29 3.79
CA ALA A 62 -12.47 -0.07 3.54
C ALA A 62 -12.73 -0.32 2.05
N SER A 63 -13.36 0.63 1.35
CA SER A 63 -13.61 0.53 -0.09
C SER A 63 -12.32 0.51 -0.91
N ALA A 64 -11.28 1.23 -0.48
CA ALA A 64 -9.97 1.21 -1.11
C ALA A 64 -9.31 -0.18 -1.02
N ILE A 65 -9.39 -0.83 0.14
CA ILE A 65 -8.90 -2.21 0.33
C ILE A 65 -9.69 -3.19 -0.54
N VAL A 66 -11.02 -3.06 -0.60
CA VAL A 66 -11.88 -3.94 -1.41
C VAL A 66 -11.57 -3.78 -2.90
N LEU A 67 -11.42 -2.56 -3.39
CA LEU A 67 -11.05 -2.29 -4.78
C LEU A 67 -9.69 -2.89 -5.13
N ALA A 68 -8.69 -2.70 -4.27
CA ALA A 68 -7.35 -3.26 -4.49
C ALA A 68 -7.38 -4.81 -4.44
N GLY A 69 -8.14 -5.41 -3.53
CA GLY A 69 -8.34 -6.86 -3.47
C GLY A 69 -9.02 -7.41 -4.73
N LEU A 70 -10.04 -6.71 -5.23
CA LEU A 70 -10.68 -7.03 -6.51
C LEU A 70 -9.67 -7.02 -7.66
N CYS A 71 -8.89 -5.96 -7.80
CA CYS A 71 -7.89 -5.82 -8.85
C CYS A 71 -6.81 -6.91 -8.74
N ALA A 72 -6.36 -7.23 -7.53
CA ALA A 72 -5.36 -8.25 -7.29
C ALA A 72 -5.83 -9.67 -7.67
N ILE A 73 -7.12 -9.98 -7.57
CA ILE A 73 -7.68 -11.29 -7.93
C ILE A 73 -8.11 -11.33 -9.40
N LEU A 74 -8.70 -10.24 -9.92
CA LEU A 74 -9.28 -10.18 -11.27
C LEU A 74 -8.25 -10.51 -12.36
N GLY A 75 -7.05 -9.96 -12.26
CA GLY A 75 -5.98 -10.13 -13.26
C GLY A 75 -5.27 -11.49 -13.22
N GLN A 76 -5.52 -12.35 -12.23
CA GLN A 76 -4.81 -13.62 -12.11
C GLN A 76 -5.23 -14.64 -13.17
N GLU A 77 -4.26 -15.46 -13.62
CA GLU A 77 -4.50 -16.61 -14.49
C GLU A 77 -5.13 -17.78 -13.73
N ASN A 78 -5.69 -18.74 -14.45
CA ASN A 78 -6.21 -19.96 -13.87
C ASN A 78 -5.10 -21.03 -13.83
N SER A 79 -4.16 -20.89 -12.89
CA SER A 79 -3.07 -21.85 -12.65
C SER A 79 -3.01 -22.22 -11.17
N GLN A 80 -2.32 -23.31 -10.84
CA GLN A 80 -2.15 -23.70 -9.42
C GLN A 80 -1.43 -22.62 -8.61
N GLN A 81 -0.43 -21.96 -9.19
CA GLN A 81 0.28 -20.87 -8.54
C GLN A 81 -0.63 -19.66 -8.30
N SER A 82 -1.59 -19.42 -9.17
CA SER A 82 -2.58 -18.34 -9.02
C SER A 82 -3.57 -18.62 -7.89
N SER A 83 -3.86 -19.89 -7.58
CA SER A 83 -4.67 -20.29 -6.43
C SER A 83 -4.03 -19.80 -5.13
N ASP A 84 -2.74 -20.06 -4.91
CA ASP A 84 -2.02 -19.61 -3.70
C ASP A 84 -1.99 -18.09 -3.58
N ILE A 85 -1.86 -17.38 -4.72
CA ILE A 85 -1.92 -15.92 -4.78
C ILE A 85 -3.31 -15.41 -4.38
N CYS A 86 -4.39 -16.00 -4.93
CA CYS A 86 -5.76 -15.63 -4.58
C CYS A 86 -6.07 -15.89 -3.11
N ILE A 87 -5.66 -17.04 -2.57
CA ILE A 87 -5.82 -17.39 -1.16
C ILE A 87 -5.11 -16.36 -0.26
N SER A 88 -3.87 -16.01 -0.60
CA SER A 88 -3.11 -15.01 0.16
C SER A 88 -3.82 -13.65 0.13
N ASN A 89 -4.31 -13.22 -1.04
CA ASN A 89 -5.05 -11.96 -1.18
C ASN A 89 -6.34 -11.96 -0.35
N LEU A 90 -7.07 -13.07 -0.27
CA LEU A 90 -8.29 -13.18 0.55
C LEU A 90 -7.98 -13.11 2.05
N ILE A 91 -6.90 -13.74 2.52
CA ILE A 91 -6.47 -13.66 3.92
C ILE A 91 -6.10 -12.22 4.28
N ILE A 92 -5.30 -11.56 3.44
CA ILE A 92 -4.91 -10.15 3.64
C ILE A 92 -6.15 -9.25 3.63
N LEU A 93 -7.09 -9.47 2.70
CA LEU A 93 -8.34 -8.73 2.61
C LEU A 93 -9.14 -8.82 3.90
N GLY A 94 -9.37 -10.02 4.42
CA GLY A 94 -10.13 -10.23 5.65
C GLY A 94 -9.46 -9.58 6.86
N LEU A 95 -8.15 -9.79 7.02
CA LEU A 95 -7.40 -9.20 8.14
C LEU A 95 -7.38 -7.67 8.06
N SER A 96 -7.14 -7.09 6.88
CA SER A 96 -7.10 -5.63 6.69
C SER A 96 -8.46 -4.98 6.91
N LEU A 97 -9.54 -5.56 6.38
CA LEU A 97 -10.90 -5.08 6.64
C LEU A 97 -11.27 -5.20 8.12
N GLY A 98 -10.84 -6.28 8.78
CA GLY A 98 -11.03 -6.46 10.22
C GLY A 98 -10.40 -5.34 11.05
N ILE A 99 -9.23 -4.85 10.62
CA ILE A 99 -8.55 -3.72 11.26
C ILE A 99 -9.31 -2.41 11.03
N ILE A 100 -9.81 -2.16 9.81
CA ILE A 100 -10.46 -0.90 9.46
C ILE A 100 -11.86 -0.78 10.05
N LEU A 101 -12.67 -1.85 9.98
CA LEU A 101 -14.09 -1.80 10.31
C LEU A 101 -14.39 -1.97 11.81
N ASN A 102 -13.48 -2.54 12.60
CA ASN A 102 -13.76 -2.88 14.00
C ASN A 102 -13.18 -1.87 15.00
N GLN A 103 -13.64 -1.98 16.23
CA GLN A 103 -13.19 -1.14 17.35
C GLN A 103 -12.03 -1.79 18.12
N ALA A 104 -11.38 -1.01 18.97
CA ALA A 104 -10.13 -1.24 19.69
C ALA A 104 -9.70 -2.72 19.89
N MET A 105 -10.45 -3.50 20.68
CA MET A 105 -10.04 -4.87 21.03
C MET A 105 -10.05 -5.81 19.82
N ILE A 106 -11.14 -5.82 19.05
CA ILE A 106 -11.27 -6.69 17.86
C ILE A 106 -10.27 -6.26 16.79
N LYS A 107 -10.08 -4.96 16.60
CA LYS A 107 -9.05 -4.38 15.72
C LYS A 107 -7.65 -4.90 16.06
N SER A 108 -7.28 -4.95 17.33
CA SER A 108 -5.97 -5.44 17.78
C SER A 108 -5.79 -6.93 17.50
N VAL A 109 -6.84 -7.75 17.63
CA VAL A 109 -6.80 -9.17 17.27
C VAL A 109 -6.53 -9.35 15.77
N PHE A 110 -7.23 -8.63 14.90
CA PHE A 110 -6.99 -8.68 13.47
C PHE A 110 -5.59 -8.18 13.09
N LEU A 111 -5.10 -7.13 13.77
CA LEU A 111 -3.76 -6.61 13.57
C LEU A 111 -2.68 -7.61 13.98
N CYS A 112 -2.82 -8.26 15.13
CA CYS A 112 -1.94 -9.36 15.55
C CYS A 112 -1.98 -10.53 14.54
N GLY A 113 -3.16 -10.86 14.03
CA GLY A 113 -3.32 -11.87 12.98
C GLY A 113 -2.57 -11.48 11.69
N LEU A 114 -2.65 -10.22 11.26
CA LEU A 114 -1.94 -9.72 10.09
C LEU A 114 -0.42 -9.76 10.30
N LEU A 115 0.07 -9.28 11.43
CA LEU A 115 1.50 -9.30 11.79
C LEU A 115 2.03 -10.73 11.90
N GLY A 116 1.24 -11.65 12.47
CA GLY A 116 1.54 -13.09 12.48
C GLY A 116 1.62 -13.69 11.08
N PHE A 117 0.68 -13.34 10.19
CA PHE A 117 0.71 -13.77 8.79
C PHE A 117 1.95 -13.26 8.05
N ILE A 118 2.35 -12.01 8.30
CA ILE A 118 3.59 -11.43 7.77
C ILE A 118 4.80 -12.22 8.27
N ALA A 119 4.88 -12.50 9.58
CA ALA A 119 5.98 -13.25 10.18
C ALA A 119 6.12 -14.65 9.57
N ILE A 120 5.00 -15.38 9.42
CA ILE A 120 4.98 -16.71 8.78
C ILE A 120 5.43 -16.62 7.32
N SER A 121 4.96 -15.62 6.57
CA SER A 121 5.30 -15.42 5.16
C SER A 121 6.78 -15.14 4.95
N ILE A 122 7.43 -14.42 5.87
CA ILE A 122 8.86 -14.13 5.83
C ILE A 122 9.66 -15.36 6.25
N ASN A 123 9.25 -16.06 7.31
CA ASN A 123 9.98 -17.23 7.85
C ASN A 123 10.04 -18.39 6.87
N SER A 124 8.96 -18.62 6.10
CA SER A 124 8.88 -19.73 5.14
C SER A 124 9.95 -19.70 4.04
N LYS A 125 10.67 -18.60 3.85
CA LYS A 125 11.54 -18.38 2.70
C LYS A 125 13.01 -18.21 3.00
N HIS A 126 13.47 -18.09 4.29
CA HIS A 126 14.80 -17.57 4.51
C HIS A 126 15.61 -18.15 5.66
N GLN A 127 16.94 -18.17 5.39
CA GLN A 127 18.01 -18.40 6.35
C GLN A 127 18.05 -17.32 7.44
N ASN A 128 18.56 -17.71 8.59
CA ASN A 128 18.65 -16.97 9.85
C ASN A 128 19.70 -15.83 9.79
N THR A 129 19.47 -14.80 8.95
CA THR A 129 20.36 -13.64 8.85
C THR A 129 20.05 -12.60 9.93
N PHE A 130 21.03 -11.74 10.27
CA PHE A 130 20.83 -10.64 11.21
C PHE A 130 19.66 -9.73 10.83
N ARG A 131 19.51 -9.40 9.53
CA ARG A 131 18.37 -8.60 9.02
C ARG A 131 17.03 -9.28 9.29
N THR A 132 16.94 -10.58 9.11
CA THR A 132 15.70 -11.33 9.37
C THR A 132 15.34 -11.29 10.85
N LYS A 133 16.32 -11.43 11.76
CA LYS A 133 16.10 -11.31 13.22
C LYS A 133 15.59 -9.92 13.60
N LEU A 134 16.15 -8.86 13.00
CA LEU A 134 15.71 -7.47 13.24
C LEU A 134 14.27 -7.25 12.80
N ILE A 135 13.86 -7.79 11.64
CA ILE A 135 12.50 -7.72 11.16
C ILE A 135 11.54 -8.47 12.09
N PHE A 136 11.91 -9.65 12.56
CA PHE A 136 11.09 -10.40 13.53
C PHE A 136 10.95 -9.65 14.85
N LEU A 137 12.04 -9.05 15.36
CA LEU A 137 11.98 -8.19 16.55
C LEU A 137 11.02 -7.01 16.35
N HIS A 138 11.07 -6.36 15.19
CA HIS A 138 10.17 -5.27 14.86
C HIS A 138 8.70 -5.72 14.84
N ILE A 139 8.41 -6.85 14.18
CA ILE A 139 7.06 -7.42 14.14
C ILE A 139 6.58 -7.80 15.55
N LEU A 140 7.43 -8.39 16.36
CA LEU A 140 7.12 -8.73 17.74
C LEU A 140 6.78 -7.48 18.58
N LEU A 141 7.57 -6.42 18.44
CA LEU A 141 7.29 -5.14 19.09
C LEU A 141 5.95 -4.55 18.62
N ALA A 142 5.65 -4.61 17.31
CA ALA A 142 4.37 -4.17 16.78
C ALA A 142 3.18 -4.96 17.35
N ILE A 143 3.33 -6.28 17.56
CA ILE A 143 2.32 -7.11 18.23
C ILE A 143 2.14 -6.67 19.70
N ILE A 144 3.23 -6.50 20.43
CA ILE A 144 3.20 -6.05 21.83
C ILE A 144 2.51 -4.68 21.91
N PHE A 145 2.89 -3.71 21.08
CA PHE A 145 2.27 -2.39 21.06
C PHE A 145 0.81 -2.43 20.62
N SER A 146 0.42 -3.33 19.71
CA SER A 146 -0.99 -3.51 19.34
C SER A 146 -1.84 -3.98 20.52
N LEU A 147 -1.34 -4.88 21.35
CA LEU A 147 -2.04 -5.35 22.54
C LEU A 147 -2.01 -4.30 23.65
N SER A 148 -0.88 -3.65 23.85
CA SER A 148 -0.74 -2.61 24.89
C SER A 148 -1.61 -1.37 24.62
N SER A 149 -1.86 -1.04 23.34
CA SER A 149 -2.74 0.09 22.98
C SER A 149 -4.19 -0.07 23.43
N VAL A 150 -4.60 -1.28 23.82
CA VAL A 150 -5.95 -1.54 24.34
C VAL A 150 -5.96 -1.57 25.88
N LEU A 151 -4.83 -1.94 26.50
CA LEU A 151 -4.75 -2.24 27.93
C LEU A 151 -4.18 -1.09 28.77
N MET A 152 -3.50 -0.13 28.12
CA MET A 152 -2.74 0.91 28.81
C MET A 152 -3.43 2.28 28.75
N GLY A 153 -3.01 3.19 29.64
CA GLY A 153 -3.52 4.57 29.70
C GLY A 153 -3.14 5.41 28.47
N GLU A 154 -3.81 6.55 28.33
CA GLU A 154 -3.82 7.38 27.10
C GLU A 154 -2.44 7.72 26.53
N THR A 155 -1.47 8.08 27.37
CA THR A 155 -0.12 8.47 26.91
C THR A 155 0.61 7.32 26.21
N LEU A 156 0.62 6.13 26.84
CA LEU A 156 1.25 4.94 26.25
C LEU A 156 0.49 4.44 25.01
N GLN A 157 -0.82 4.65 24.97
CA GLN A 157 -1.65 4.36 23.81
C GLN A 157 -1.24 5.18 22.59
N VAL A 158 -0.94 6.48 22.76
CA VAL A 158 -0.46 7.34 21.66
C VAL A 158 0.87 6.81 21.11
N PHE A 159 1.86 6.53 21.96
CA PHE A 159 3.15 5.99 21.52
C PHE A 159 3.01 4.63 20.86
N ALA A 160 2.18 3.74 21.38
CA ALA A 160 1.93 2.43 20.81
C ALA A 160 1.32 2.53 19.39
N ASN A 161 0.30 3.36 19.23
CA ASN A 161 -0.32 3.61 17.94
C ASN A 161 0.62 4.35 16.97
N LEU A 162 1.46 5.27 17.46
CA LEU A 162 2.47 5.94 16.65
C LEU A 162 3.50 4.93 16.10
N PHE A 163 3.98 4.00 16.94
CA PHE A 163 4.88 2.94 16.48
C PHE A 163 4.24 2.08 15.38
N ILE A 164 2.95 1.72 15.55
CA ILE A 164 2.21 0.97 14.54
C ILE A 164 2.02 1.83 13.28
N ALA A 165 1.69 3.11 13.41
CA ALA A 165 1.54 4.01 12.27
C ALA A 165 2.83 4.14 11.47
N VAL A 166 3.99 4.33 12.11
CA VAL A 166 5.32 4.39 11.46
C VAL A 166 5.71 3.05 10.83
N THR A 167 5.23 1.93 11.38
CA THR A 167 5.43 0.61 10.76
C THR A 167 4.64 0.48 9.45
N PHE A 168 3.38 0.92 9.44
CA PHE A 168 2.47 0.78 8.28
C PHE A 168 2.51 1.98 7.30
N LEU A 169 2.93 3.16 7.75
CA LEU A 169 3.40 4.26 6.88
C LEU A 169 4.93 4.34 7.03
N PRO A 170 5.67 3.52 6.27
CA PRO A 170 7.04 3.20 6.62
C PRO A 170 7.98 4.40 6.49
N LEU A 171 8.65 4.73 7.59
CA LEU A 171 9.80 5.63 7.65
C LEU A 171 11.08 4.87 7.99
N VAL A 172 12.23 5.41 7.65
CA VAL A 172 13.53 4.87 8.07
C VAL A 172 13.74 5.18 9.56
N PRO A 173 14.11 4.20 10.40
CA PRO A 173 14.55 2.83 10.10
C PRO A 173 13.43 1.76 10.10
N PHE A 174 12.18 2.12 10.31
CA PHE A 174 11.05 1.19 10.51
C PHE A 174 10.51 0.55 9.21
N HIS A 175 11.06 0.90 8.05
CA HIS A 175 10.64 0.44 6.72
C HIS A 175 11.00 -1.02 6.37
N LEU A 176 11.87 -1.66 7.15
CA LEU A 176 12.42 -2.99 6.80
C LEU A 176 11.37 -4.10 6.63
N PRO A 177 10.35 -4.24 7.48
CA PRO A 177 9.30 -5.25 7.28
C PRO A 177 8.54 -5.04 5.97
N PHE A 178 8.23 -3.78 5.62
CA PHE A 178 7.57 -3.41 4.37
C PHE A 178 8.39 -3.81 3.14
N LEU A 179 9.66 -3.40 3.06
CA LEU A 179 10.54 -3.78 1.95
C LEU A 179 10.63 -5.30 1.79
N ARG A 180 10.68 -6.01 2.92
CA ARG A 180 10.83 -7.45 2.93
C ARG A 180 9.60 -8.15 2.40
N ILE A 181 8.42 -7.80 2.88
CA ILE A 181 7.17 -8.44 2.45
C ILE A 181 6.89 -8.17 0.97
N ILE A 182 7.16 -6.95 0.48
CA ILE A 182 6.98 -6.62 -0.94
C ILE A 182 7.95 -7.42 -1.82
N LYS A 183 9.22 -7.55 -1.41
CA LYS A 183 10.23 -8.35 -2.13
C LYS A 183 9.86 -9.82 -2.21
N ASP A 184 9.38 -10.39 -1.11
CA ASP A 184 9.14 -11.82 -0.98
C ASP A 184 7.75 -12.24 -1.49
N SER A 185 6.83 -11.29 -1.70
CA SER A 185 5.51 -11.54 -2.24
C SER A 185 5.56 -11.92 -3.71
N LYS A 186 4.64 -12.82 -4.13
CA LYS A 186 4.53 -13.27 -5.51
C LYS A 186 3.32 -12.66 -6.19
N GLY A 187 3.46 -12.36 -7.47
CA GLY A 187 2.37 -11.87 -8.30
C GLY A 187 1.69 -10.63 -7.73
N SER A 188 0.37 -10.56 -7.80
CA SER A 188 -0.44 -9.43 -7.33
C SER A 188 -0.45 -9.23 -5.81
N VAL A 189 0.05 -10.19 -5.02
CA VAL A 189 0.12 -10.06 -3.56
C VAL A 189 0.97 -8.86 -3.14
N SER A 190 2.06 -8.57 -3.87
CA SER A 190 2.90 -7.40 -3.60
C SER A 190 2.16 -6.08 -3.78
N SER A 191 1.35 -5.97 -4.85
CA SER A 191 0.49 -4.81 -5.09
C SER A 191 -0.55 -4.63 -3.99
N PHE A 192 -1.21 -5.72 -3.61
CA PHE A 192 -2.24 -5.67 -2.57
C PHE A 192 -1.65 -5.36 -1.20
N TRP A 193 -0.44 -5.85 -0.88
CA TRP A 193 0.28 -5.45 0.33
C TRP A 193 0.54 -3.95 0.39
N ILE A 194 0.97 -3.33 -0.72
CA ILE A 194 1.21 -1.87 -0.74
C ILE A 194 -0.06 -1.12 -0.33
N VAL A 195 -1.19 -1.43 -0.96
CA VAL A 195 -2.45 -0.73 -0.67
C VAL A 195 -2.92 -1.01 0.76
N SER A 196 -2.97 -2.27 1.18
CA SER A 196 -3.42 -2.65 2.52
C SER A 196 -2.52 -2.06 3.60
N TRP A 197 -1.20 -2.10 3.40
CA TRP A 197 -0.21 -1.57 4.33
C TRP A 197 -0.40 -0.09 4.57
N LEU A 198 -0.43 0.70 3.50
CA LEU A 198 -0.60 2.15 3.61
C LEU A 198 -1.98 2.52 4.18
N THR A 199 -3.03 1.84 3.76
CA THR A 199 -4.39 2.10 4.27
C THR A 199 -4.51 1.89 5.78
N ILE A 200 -3.90 0.81 6.31
CA ILE A 200 -3.85 0.55 7.75
C ILE A 200 -3.05 1.65 8.47
N GLY A 201 -1.93 2.07 7.89
CA GLY A 201 -1.11 3.14 8.45
C GLY A 201 -1.84 4.49 8.49
N LEU A 202 -2.59 4.83 7.44
CA LEU A 202 -3.42 6.04 7.39
C LEU A 202 -4.51 6.03 8.47
N GLU A 203 -5.16 4.89 8.68
CA GLU A 203 -6.14 4.72 9.75
C GLU A 203 -5.51 4.93 11.13
N LYS A 204 -4.35 4.33 11.39
CA LYS A 204 -3.64 4.49 12.67
C LYS A 204 -3.18 5.91 12.89
N LEU A 205 -2.66 6.57 11.87
CA LEU A 205 -2.26 7.97 11.94
C LEU A 205 -3.47 8.90 12.20
N ASN A 206 -4.59 8.63 11.54
CA ASN A 206 -5.83 9.37 11.75
C ASN A 206 -6.32 9.32 13.21
N ILE A 207 -6.18 8.18 13.87
CA ILE A 207 -6.58 8.01 15.29
C ILE A 207 -5.74 8.88 16.20
N ILE A 208 -4.43 8.97 15.97
CA ILE A 208 -3.50 9.65 16.89
C ILE A 208 -3.24 11.11 16.51
N TYR A 209 -3.63 11.55 15.31
CA TYR A 209 -3.28 12.87 14.78
C TYR A 209 -3.59 14.02 15.76
N ALA A 210 -4.78 14.01 16.38
CA ALA A 210 -5.20 15.02 17.33
C ALA A 210 -4.43 15.00 18.68
N SER A 211 -3.72 13.92 18.97
CA SER A 211 -2.94 13.74 20.19
C SER A 211 -1.44 14.00 20.00
N LEU A 212 -1.00 14.33 18.77
CA LEU A 212 0.40 14.66 18.49
C LEU A 212 0.71 16.09 18.95
N THR A 213 1.87 16.25 19.59
CA THR A 213 2.38 17.56 20.02
C THR A 213 3.24 18.20 18.92
N SER A 214 3.47 19.52 18.99
CA SER A 214 4.37 20.23 18.05
C SER A 214 5.78 19.65 18.03
N GLU A 215 6.32 19.24 19.18
CA GLU A 215 7.63 18.57 19.25
C GLU A 215 7.66 17.22 18.49
N MET A 216 6.54 16.47 18.57
CA MET A 216 6.38 15.24 17.81
C MET A 216 6.30 15.52 16.30
N PHE A 217 5.55 16.53 15.87
CA PHE A 217 5.47 16.93 14.48
C PHE A 217 6.84 17.28 13.92
N PHE A 218 7.60 18.13 14.61
CA PHE A 218 8.96 18.49 14.20
C PHE A 218 9.87 17.26 14.06
N SER A 219 9.85 16.35 15.04
CA SER A 219 10.63 15.11 15.01
C SER A 219 10.23 14.20 13.86
N LEU A 220 8.93 14.08 13.57
CA LEU A 220 8.40 13.29 12.46
C LEU A 220 8.75 13.90 11.10
N THR A 221 8.71 15.23 10.97
CA THR A 221 9.14 15.95 9.77
C THR A 221 10.62 15.74 9.49
N LEU A 222 11.49 15.83 10.51
CA LEU A 222 12.91 15.54 10.38
C LEU A 222 13.15 14.10 9.92
N LEU A 223 12.45 13.14 10.55
CA LEU A 223 12.54 11.72 10.18
C LEU A 223 12.01 11.48 8.75
N ALA A 224 10.99 12.22 8.32
CA ALA A 224 10.46 12.17 6.96
C ALA A 224 11.50 12.66 5.93
N VAL A 225 12.19 13.77 6.18
CA VAL A 225 13.26 14.27 5.31
C VAL A 225 14.37 13.23 5.16
N VAL A 226 14.87 12.70 6.28
CA VAL A 226 15.90 11.63 6.26
C VAL A 226 15.41 10.40 5.48
N SER A 227 14.17 10.02 5.70
CA SER A 227 13.57 8.86 5.01
C SER A 227 13.43 9.11 3.51
N ALA A 228 13.02 10.30 3.09
CA ALA A 228 12.89 10.67 1.68
C ALA A 228 14.25 10.62 0.96
N VAL A 229 15.28 11.21 1.56
CA VAL A 229 16.66 11.19 1.00
C VAL A 229 17.15 9.75 0.86
N PHE A 230 17.10 8.99 1.96
CA PHE A 230 17.57 7.60 1.97
C PHE A 230 16.83 6.75 0.94
N ALA A 231 15.48 6.80 0.93
CA ALA A 231 14.67 5.96 0.08
C ALA A 231 14.77 6.36 -1.41
N SER A 232 14.93 7.66 -1.73
CA SER A 232 15.16 8.12 -3.11
C SER A 232 16.50 7.61 -3.63
N LEU A 233 17.58 7.73 -2.85
CA LEU A 233 18.89 7.19 -3.21
C LEU A 233 18.86 5.65 -3.32
N ALA A 234 18.16 4.99 -2.39
CA ALA A 234 18.00 3.55 -2.46
C ALA A 234 17.24 3.13 -3.74
N SER A 235 16.20 3.87 -4.15
CA SER A 235 15.44 3.58 -5.38
C SER A 235 16.30 3.67 -6.63
N LEU A 236 17.17 4.67 -6.73
CA LEU A 236 18.11 4.83 -7.86
C LEU A 236 19.07 3.64 -8.00
N GLY A 237 19.50 3.05 -6.88
CA GLY A 237 20.40 1.90 -6.87
C GLY A 237 19.73 0.54 -7.04
N GLN A 238 18.40 0.45 -7.01
CA GLN A 238 17.70 -0.83 -7.06
C GLN A 238 17.60 -1.39 -8.48
N LYS A 239 18.01 -2.64 -8.61
CA LYS A 239 17.80 -3.43 -9.84
C LYS A 239 16.56 -4.32 -9.77
N CYS A 240 16.15 -4.71 -8.58
CA CYS A 240 14.97 -5.55 -8.37
C CYS A 240 13.69 -4.71 -8.41
N ASN A 241 12.74 -5.05 -9.29
CA ASN A 241 11.48 -4.31 -9.49
C ASN A 241 10.70 -4.11 -8.19
N SER A 242 10.54 -5.17 -7.39
CA SER A 242 9.77 -5.11 -6.15
C SER A 242 10.44 -4.21 -5.10
N LEU A 243 11.77 -4.26 -4.97
CA LEU A 243 12.50 -3.38 -4.05
C LEU A 243 12.53 -1.93 -4.53
N PHE A 244 12.62 -1.71 -5.84
CA PHE A 244 12.49 -0.40 -6.44
C PHE A 244 11.17 0.27 -6.04
N ILE A 245 10.04 -0.42 -6.30
CA ILE A 245 8.70 0.09 -5.99
C ILE A 245 8.54 0.31 -4.48
N ALA A 246 9.02 -0.62 -3.67
CA ALA A 246 8.94 -0.50 -2.21
C ALA A 246 9.75 0.70 -1.69
N SER A 247 10.96 0.94 -2.19
CA SER A 247 11.78 2.10 -1.81
C SER A 247 11.14 3.41 -2.30
N ALA A 248 10.64 3.45 -3.54
CA ALA A 248 9.92 4.59 -4.08
C ALA A 248 8.66 4.92 -3.25
N THR A 249 7.94 3.88 -2.79
CA THR A 249 6.78 4.05 -1.89
C THR A 249 7.20 4.69 -0.57
N VAL A 250 8.31 4.24 0.06
CA VAL A 250 8.84 4.84 1.30
C VAL A 250 9.18 6.32 1.08
N ALA A 251 9.83 6.67 -0.04
CA ALA A 251 10.15 8.05 -0.36
C ALA A 251 8.91 8.95 -0.44
N HIS A 252 7.84 8.48 -1.10
CA HIS A 252 6.61 9.25 -1.24
C HIS A 252 5.76 9.29 0.04
N VAL A 253 5.76 8.21 0.85
CA VAL A 253 5.10 8.18 2.16
C VAL A 253 5.68 9.24 3.11
N ALA A 254 6.96 9.59 2.95
CA ALA A 254 7.58 10.65 3.73
C ALA A 254 6.84 12.00 3.57
N LEU A 255 6.21 12.28 2.42
CA LEU A 255 5.38 13.48 2.25
C LEU A 255 4.18 13.50 3.21
N VAL A 256 3.54 12.35 3.46
CA VAL A 256 2.41 12.27 4.41
C VAL A 256 2.87 12.73 5.80
N TRP A 257 4.02 12.26 6.25
CA TRP A 257 4.56 12.58 7.58
C TRP A 257 5.07 14.02 7.69
N GLY A 258 5.77 14.50 6.66
CA GLY A 258 6.35 15.84 6.69
C GLY A 258 5.35 16.97 6.58
N LEU A 259 4.12 16.66 6.16
CA LEU A 259 3.07 17.67 5.97
C LEU A 259 2.03 17.69 7.10
N LEU A 260 2.19 16.84 8.12
CA LEU A 260 1.20 16.73 9.21
C LEU A 260 1.01 18.04 9.98
N GLU A 261 2.07 18.79 10.20
CA GLU A 261 2.02 20.05 10.94
C GLU A 261 1.49 21.20 10.10
N VAL A 262 1.85 21.21 8.79
CA VAL A 262 1.49 22.30 7.87
C VAL A 262 0.00 22.32 7.57
N PHE A 263 -0.58 21.16 7.44
CA PHE A 263 -1.97 21.04 7.00
C PHE A 263 -2.88 20.48 8.10
N PRO A 264 -3.79 21.30 8.63
CA PRO A 264 -4.79 20.84 9.59
C PRO A 264 -5.76 19.85 8.95
N HIS A 265 -6.51 19.13 9.77
CA HIS A 265 -7.57 18.22 9.31
C HIS A 265 -7.09 17.06 8.43
N PHE A 266 -6.20 16.22 8.99
CA PHE A 266 -5.61 15.05 8.30
C PHE A 266 -6.64 14.20 7.51
N LYS A 267 -7.88 14.09 7.99
CA LYS A 267 -8.95 13.35 7.29
C LYS A 267 -9.25 13.89 5.90
N SER A 268 -9.18 15.20 5.71
CA SER A 268 -9.58 15.85 4.45
C SER A 268 -8.50 15.81 3.37
N TRP A 269 -7.22 15.73 3.75
CA TRP A 269 -6.12 15.70 2.79
C TRP A 269 -5.27 14.43 2.88
N GLY A 270 -4.88 14.03 4.09
CA GLY A 270 -3.91 12.96 4.30
C GLY A 270 -4.43 11.58 3.92
N ILE A 271 -5.71 11.30 4.23
CA ILE A 271 -6.34 10.05 3.83
C ILE A 271 -6.49 9.96 2.30
N PRO A 272 -7.10 10.93 1.59
CA PRO A 272 -7.21 10.88 0.14
C PRO A 272 -5.85 10.84 -0.57
N PHE A 273 -4.91 11.66 -0.12
CA PHE A 273 -3.54 11.66 -0.67
C PHE A 273 -2.85 10.31 -0.49
N GLY A 274 -2.92 9.74 0.72
CA GLY A 274 -2.30 8.45 1.01
C GLY A 274 -2.94 7.29 0.26
N ILE A 275 -4.26 7.31 0.03
CA ILE A 275 -4.95 6.31 -0.81
C ILE A 275 -4.59 6.46 -2.28
N THR A 276 -4.50 7.71 -2.79
CA THR A 276 -4.01 7.96 -4.15
C THR A 276 -2.61 7.37 -4.34
N LEU A 277 -1.70 7.65 -3.40
CA LEU A 277 -0.36 7.09 -3.39
C LEU A 277 -0.38 5.56 -3.37
N ALA A 278 -1.21 4.96 -2.52
CA ALA A 278 -1.34 3.52 -2.40
C ALA A 278 -1.82 2.87 -3.71
N PHE A 279 -2.80 3.45 -4.38
CA PHE A 279 -3.30 2.95 -5.66
C PHE A 279 -2.28 3.11 -6.78
N VAL A 280 -1.57 4.22 -6.84
CA VAL A 280 -0.53 4.45 -7.86
C VAL A 280 0.62 3.46 -7.70
N MET A 281 1.20 3.35 -6.50
CA MET A 281 2.30 2.43 -6.23
C MET A 281 1.86 0.97 -6.32
N GLY A 282 0.66 0.65 -5.84
CA GLY A 282 0.03 -0.66 -6.02
C GLY A 282 -0.20 -0.98 -7.49
N GLY A 283 -0.65 -0.02 -8.29
CA GLY A 283 -0.85 -0.14 -9.74
C GLY A 283 0.45 -0.44 -10.48
N ILE A 284 1.53 0.30 -10.19
CA ILE A 284 2.87 0.03 -10.75
C ILE A 284 3.31 -1.40 -10.39
N SER A 285 3.17 -1.79 -9.11
CA SER A 285 3.50 -3.14 -8.65
C SER A 285 2.66 -4.21 -9.36
N LEU A 286 1.37 -3.97 -9.56
CA LEU A 286 0.46 -4.89 -10.26
C LEU A 286 0.86 -5.07 -11.72
N THR A 287 1.19 -3.97 -12.40
CA THR A 287 1.63 -3.98 -13.81
C THR A 287 2.90 -4.81 -13.98
N PHE A 288 3.90 -4.60 -13.12
CA PHE A 288 5.12 -5.43 -13.13
C PHE A 288 4.84 -6.89 -12.75
N SER A 289 3.90 -7.16 -11.86
CA SER A 289 3.59 -8.53 -11.45
C SER A 289 3.07 -9.39 -12.61
N PHE A 290 2.29 -8.83 -13.52
CA PHE A 290 1.79 -9.53 -14.71
C PHE A 290 2.90 -9.88 -15.68
N VAL A 291 3.82 -8.96 -15.94
CA VAL A 291 5.00 -9.22 -16.77
C VAL A 291 5.92 -10.24 -16.11
N GLN A 292 6.13 -10.14 -14.79
CA GLN A 292 6.94 -11.10 -14.05
C GLN A 292 6.36 -12.51 -14.07
N GLN A 293 5.05 -12.67 -14.01
CA GLN A 293 4.41 -14.00 -14.09
C GLN A 293 4.61 -14.66 -15.43
N ARG A 294 4.63 -13.89 -16.54
CA ARG A 294 4.80 -14.42 -17.91
C ARG A 294 6.24 -14.72 -18.24
N TYR A 295 7.14 -13.79 -17.94
CA TYR A 295 8.54 -13.83 -18.38
C TYR A 295 9.55 -14.16 -17.29
N GLY A 296 9.10 -14.35 -16.04
CA GLY A 296 9.99 -14.55 -14.88
C GLY A 296 10.84 -13.33 -14.51
N TRP A 297 10.57 -12.18 -15.12
CA TRP A 297 11.39 -10.98 -15.05
C TRP A 297 11.29 -10.28 -13.67
N LYS A 298 12.42 -10.16 -12.99
CA LYS A 298 12.51 -9.55 -11.65
C LYS A 298 13.43 -8.34 -11.58
N THR A 299 14.17 -8.08 -12.64
CA THR A 299 15.25 -7.09 -12.65
C THR A 299 15.02 -6.06 -13.74
N LEU A 300 15.07 -4.79 -13.41
CA LEU A 300 14.97 -3.67 -14.36
C LEU A 300 16.05 -3.77 -15.43
N GLY A 301 15.74 -3.41 -16.65
CA GLY A 301 16.67 -3.38 -17.78
C GLY A 301 16.92 -4.71 -18.51
N ILE A 302 16.38 -5.84 -18.04
CA ILE A 302 16.51 -7.12 -18.74
C ILE A 302 15.63 -7.18 -20.00
N LEU A 303 14.44 -6.59 -19.94
CA LEU A 303 13.49 -6.48 -21.04
C LEU A 303 13.20 -5.00 -21.33
N PRO A 304 14.03 -4.31 -22.10
CA PRO A 304 13.77 -2.93 -22.52
C PRO A 304 12.75 -2.88 -23.67
N GLY A 305 12.20 -1.71 -23.94
CA GLY A 305 11.38 -1.47 -25.12
C GLY A 305 10.00 -2.13 -25.12
N LEU A 306 9.46 -2.48 -23.95
CA LEU A 306 8.20 -3.22 -23.85
C LEU A 306 6.98 -2.43 -24.39
N ALA A 307 7.03 -1.11 -24.49
CA ALA A 307 5.90 -0.31 -24.98
C ALA A 307 5.59 -0.59 -26.47
N SER A 308 6.57 -0.98 -27.27
CA SER A 308 6.36 -1.30 -28.69
C SER A 308 5.58 -2.61 -28.88
N PRO A 309 6.05 -3.78 -28.37
CA PRO A 309 5.34 -5.03 -28.50
C PRO A 309 4.15 -5.20 -27.54
N MET A 310 4.07 -4.38 -26.48
CA MET A 310 3.05 -4.45 -25.44
C MET A 310 2.45 -3.06 -25.16
N PRO A 311 1.66 -2.48 -26.09
CA PRO A 311 1.18 -1.12 -25.97
C PRO A 311 0.27 -0.89 -24.77
N ARG A 312 -0.57 -1.86 -24.37
CA ARG A 312 -1.40 -1.74 -23.15
C ARG A 312 -0.55 -1.63 -21.89
N PHE A 313 0.52 -2.43 -21.81
CA PHE A 313 1.49 -2.33 -20.72
C PHE A 313 2.16 -0.96 -20.70
N GLY A 314 2.65 -0.49 -21.87
CA GLY A 314 3.34 0.79 -22.00
C GLY A 314 2.45 1.96 -21.57
N VAL A 315 1.22 2.04 -22.08
CA VAL A 315 0.25 3.10 -21.72
C VAL A 315 -0.06 3.06 -20.21
N ALA A 316 -0.38 1.89 -19.67
CA ALA A 316 -0.71 1.75 -18.25
C ALA A 316 0.46 2.19 -17.35
N LEU A 317 1.69 1.76 -17.66
CA LEU A 317 2.87 2.10 -16.87
C LEU A 317 3.20 3.59 -16.94
N VAL A 318 3.15 4.20 -18.14
CA VAL A 318 3.40 5.64 -18.32
C VAL A 318 2.38 6.47 -17.56
N LEU A 319 1.09 6.12 -17.64
CA LEU A 319 0.04 6.83 -16.90
C LEU A 319 0.25 6.72 -15.38
N LEU A 320 0.52 5.52 -14.86
CA LEU A 320 0.79 5.33 -13.43
C LEU A 320 1.99 6.15 -12.95
N VAL A 321 3.06 6.17 -13.74
CA VAL A 321 4.25 6.98 -13.43
C VAL A 321 3.93 8.48 -13.49
N THR A 322 3.17 8.91 -14.49
CA THR A 322 2.69 10.29 -14.57
C THR A 322 1.91 10.67 -13.31
N PHE A 323 0.99 9.81 -12.87
CA PHE A 323 0.28 10.02 -11.61
C PHE A 323 1.22 10.08 -10.39
N ALA A 324 2.23 9.23 -10.33
CA ALA A 324 3.22 9.26 -9.24
C ALA A 324 3.99 10.58 -9.19
N LEU A 325 4.40 11.12 -10.36
CA LEU A 325 5.13 12.36 -10.48
C LEU A 325 4.26 13.58 -10.17
N PHE A 326 2.98 13.54 -10.55
CA PHE A 326 2.04 14.63 -10.33
C PHE A 326 1.25 14.51 -9.02
N LEU A 327 1.50 13.49 -8.19
CA LEU A 327 0.87 13.34 -6.87
C LEU A 327 0.82 14.66 -6.07
N PRO A 328 1.91 15.43 -5.97
CA PRO A 328 1.90 16.70 -5.24
C PRO A 328 1.04 17.80 -5.87
N LEU A 329 0.60 17.63 -7.12
CA LEU A 329 -0.22 18.59 -7.84
C LEU A 329 -1.70 18.25 -7.87
N PHE A 330 -2.12 17.12 -7.30
CA PHE A 330 -3.55 16.79 -7.21
C PHE A 330 -4.30 17.77 -6.31
N GLN A 331 -5.59 17.92 -6.55
CA GLN A 331 -6.42 18.93 -5.90
C GLN A 331 -6.42 18.81 -4.37
N THR A 332 -6.43 17.60 -3.84
CA THR A 332 -6.31 17.34 -2.39
C THR A 332 -5.01 17.88 -1.80
N PHE A 333 -3.98 18.03 -2.62
CA PHE A 333 -2.69 18.55 -2.26
C PHE A 333 -2.51 20.01 -2.70
N SER A 334 -2.91 20.37 -3.94
CA SER A 334 -2.77 21.73 -4.49
C SER A 334 -3.67 22.74 -3.80
N GLY A 335 -4.87 22.34 -3.38
CA GLY A 335 -5.74 23.18 -2.56
C GLY A 335 -5.11 23.56 -1.21
N LEU A 336 -4.18 22.75 -0.73
CA LEU A 336 -3.41 22.98 0.47
C LEU A 336 -2.17 23.85 0.22
N MET A 337 -1.59 23.79 -0.99
CA MET A 337 -0.47 24.66 -1.40
C MET A 337 -0.85 26.14 -1.46
N VAL A 338 -2.13 26.45 -1.64
CA VAL A 338 -2.65 27.84 -1.68
C VAL A 338 -2.87 28.42 -0.28
N MET A 339 -2.76 27.61 0.78
CA MET A 339 -2.87 28.07 2.16
C MET A 339 -1.49 28.08 2.86
N PRO A 340 -0.62 29.08 2.64
CA PRO A 340 0.64 29.23 3.37
C PRO A 340 0.34 29.91 4.70
N THR A 341 -0.14 29.22 5.71
CA THR A 341 -0.63 30.05 6.83
C THR A 341 -0.27 29.64 8.23
N ILE A 342 0.50 28.60 8.48
CA ILE A 342 0.77 28.26 9.89
C ILE A 342 2.23 27.87 10.19
N VAL A 343 3.09 27.78 9.18
CA VAL A 343 4.50 27.51 9.47
C VAL A 343 5.17 28.81 9.94
N THR A 344 5.36 28.92 11.23
CA THR A 344 5.89 30.11 11.89
C THR A 344 7.40 30.11 12.01
N GLN A 345 8.08 29.00 11.71
CA GLN A 345 9.52 28.85 11.83
C GLN A 345 10.19 28.63 10.47
N ASP A 346 11.21 29.44 10.16
CA ASP A 346 11.99 29.34 8.91
C ASP A 346 12.63 27.95 8.70
N VAL A 347 12.97 27.27 9.79
CA VAL A 347 13.57 25.92 9.75
C VAL A 347 12.58 24.87 9.25
N GLU A 348 11.33 24.96 9.65
CA GLU A 348 10.27 24.02 9.21
C GLU A 348 9.95 24.21 7.73
N ILE A 349 9.85 25.46 7.26
CA ILE A 349 9.69 25.78 5.84
C ILE A 349 10.82 25.19 5.03
N LEU A 350 12.07 25.34 5.50
CA LEU A 350 13.23 24.79 4.84
C LEU A 350 13.17 23.25 4.76
N MET A 351 12.86 22.57 5.87
CA MET A 351 12.75 21.10 5.90
C MET A 351 11.68 20.59 4.93
N ILE A 352 10.51 21.21 4.90
CA ILE A 352 9.41 20.84 4.00
C ILE A 352 9.81 21.10 2.55
N SER A 353 10.45 22.22 2.26
CA SER A 353 10.95 22.53 0.92
C SER A 353 11.99 21.51 0.44
N ILE A 354 12.90 21.09 1.32
CA ILE A 354 13.88 20.03 1.03
C ILE A 354 13.15 18.70 0.79
N LEU A 355 12.19 18.36 1.63
CA LEU A 355 11.40 17.14 1.48
C LEU A 355 10.72 17.08 0.12
N PHE A 356 10.03 18.16 -0.27
CA PHE A 356 9.40 18.27 -1.58
C PHE A 356 10.39 18.10 -2.73
N LEU A 357 11.47 18.86 -2.67
CA LEU A 357 12.51 18.87 -3.71
C LEU A 357 13.11 17.46 -3.85
N VAL A 358 13.42 16.79 -2.76
CA VAL A 358 14.00 15.44 -2.77
C VAL A 358 13.03 14.42 -3.34
N VAL A 359 11.77 14.45 -2.92
CA VAL A 359 10.76 13.46 -3.39
C VAL A 359 10.41 13.74 -4.86
N TRP A 360 10.24 14.97 -5.27
CA TRP A 360 9.87 15.31 -6.64
C TRP A 360 11.02 15.14 -7.63
N LEU A 361 12.18 15.70 -7.37
CA LEU A 361 13.35 15.52 -8.25
C LEU A 361 13.87 14.08 -8.21
N GLY A 362 13.99 13.50 -7.01
CA GLY A 362 14.37 12.10 -6.87
C GLY A 362 13.38 11.19 -7.57
N GLY A 363 12.06 11.42 -7.36
CA GLY A 363 10.98 10.71 -8.02
C GLY A 363 11.05 10.80 -9.54
N SER A 364 11.21 12.01 -10.06
CA SER A 364 11.37 12.24 -11.50
C SER A 364 12.54 11.44 -12.05
N TRP A 365 13.68 11.46 -11.37
CA TRP A 365 14.86 10.73 -11.83
C TRP A 365 14.65 9.23 -11.86
N TYR A 366 14.31 8.61 -10.73
CA TYR A 366 14.24 7.15 -10.68
C TYR A 366 13.04 6.58 -11.47
N PHE A 367 11.92 7.28 -11.58
CA PHE A 367 10.81 6.83 -12.42
C PHE A 367 11.10 6.96 -13.92
N ILE A 368 11.75 8.05 -14.37
CA ILE A 368 12.17 8.20 -15.76
C ILE A 368 13.22 7.14 -16.10
N GLN A 369 14.16 6.87 -15.20
CA GLN A 369 15.13 5.80 -15.36
C GLN A 369 14.45 4.44 -15.49
N MET A 370 13.45 4.15 -14.66
CA MET A 370 12.65 2.93 -14.74
C MET A 370 11.91 2.83 -16.09
N LEU A 371 11.24 3.88 -16.53
CA LEU A 371 10.56 3.90 -17.84
C LEU A 371 11.54 3.66 -18.99
N HIS A 372 12.71 4.29 -18.96
CA HIS A 372 13.76 4.10 -19.96
C HIS A 372 14.27 2.66 -19.98
N GLN A 373 14.41 2.03 -18.82
CA GLN A 373 14.90 0.65 -18.71
C GLN A 373 13.84 -0.41 -19.04
N THR A 374 12.55 -0.04 -19.13
CA THR A 374 11.44 -1.01 -19.27
C THR A 374 10.55 -0.71 -20.48
N ALA A 375 9.95 0.47 -20.53
CA ALA A 375 8.98 0.82 -21.55
C ALA A 375 9.63 1.25 -22.86
N PHE A 376 10.69 2.04 -22.76
CA PHE A 376 11.36 2.64 -23.92
C PHE A 376 12.63 1.89 -24.31
N GLY A 377 13.09 2.11 -25.55
CA GLY A 377 14.24 1.44 -26.16
C GLY A 377 13.81 0.39 -27.19
N GLU A 378 14.77 -0.40 -27.63
CA GLU A 378 14.53 -1.49 -28.60
C GLU A 378 14.13 -2.76 -27.87
N ALA A 379 13.00 -3.34 -28.30
CA ALA A 379 12.54 -4.62 -27.76
C ALA A 379 13.44 -5.76 -28.24
N ARG A 380 13.67 -6.75 -27.38
CA ARG A 380 14.45 -7.94 -27.73
C ARG A 380 13.69 -8.78 -28.74
N SER A 381 14.36 -9.20 -29.81
CA SER A 381 13.77 -10.02 -30.88
C SER A 381 13.64 -11.51 -30.54
N ASP A 382 14.36 -11.97 -29.50
CA ASP A 382 14.39 -13.37 -29.05
C ASP A 382 13.27 -13.74 -28.07
N VAL A 383 12.40 -12.78 -27.69
CA VAL A 383 11.32 -13.00 -26.73
C VAL A 383 9.95 -12.91 -27.42
N PRO A 384 9.11 -13.94 -27.33
CA PRO A 384 7.73 -13.87 -27.82
C PRO A 384 6.89 -13.03 -26.86
N TYR A 385 6.60 -11.77 -27.23
CA TYR A 385 5.82 -10.87 -26.39
C TYR A 385 4.32 -11.13 -26.51
N SER A 386 3.62 -11.06 -25.40
CA SER A 386 2.16 -11.02 -25.33
C SER A 386 1.73 -9.86 -24.43
N ASP A 387 0.90 -8.97 -24.94
CA ASP A 387 0.43 -7.79 -24.23
C ASP A 387 -0.50 -8.15 -23.05
N LEU A 388 -0.84 -7.17 -22.22
CA LEU A 388 -1.74 -7.36 -21.10
C LEU A 388 -3.11 -7.88 -21.56
N ARG A 389 -3.61 -8.88 -20.87
CA ARG A 389 -4.99 -9.37 -21.07
C ARG A 389 -5.99 -8.29 -20.69
N LEU A 390 -7.19 -8.38 -21.25
CA LEU A 390 -8.23 -7.39 -20.94
C LEU A 390 -8.52 -7.30 -19.44
N THR A 391 -8.57 -8.44 -18.73
CA THR A 391 -8.82 -8.47 -17.27
C THR A 391 -7.69 -7.82 -16.47
N GLU A 392 -6.44 -7.99 -16.88
CA GLU A 392 -5.27 -7.35 -16.27
C GLU A 392 -5.29 -5.84 -16.50
N PHE A 393 -5.60 -5.44 -17.72
CA PHE A 393 -5.71 -4.04 -18.10
C PHE A 393 -6.85 -3.33 -17.35
N ILE A 394 -8.03 -3.96 -17.25
CA ILE A 394 -9.17 -3.46 -16.45
C ILE A 394 -8.78 -3.32 -14.98
N ALA A 395 -8.04 -4.27 -14.41
CA ALA A 395 -7.60 -4.20 -13.01
C ALA A 395 -6.68 -3.00 -12.76
N ILE A 396 -5.75 -2.71 -13.68
CA ILE A 396 -4.87 -1.54 -13.57
C ILE A 396 -5.66 -0.24 -13.72
N TRP A 397 -6.58 -0.17 -14.69
CA TRP A 397 -7.44 1.00 -14.88
C TRP A 397 -8.37 1.26 -13.70
N ALA A 398 -8.87 0.22 -13.04
CA ALA A 398 -9.68 0.39 -11.85
C ALA A 398 -8.88 1.03 -10.70
N LEU A 399 -7.60 0.69 -10.53
CA LEU A 399 -6.72 1.38 -9.58
C LEU A 399 -6.43 2.83 -10.00
N LEU A 400 -6.21 3.10 -11.30
CA LEU A 400 -6.03 4.46 -11.81
C LEU A 400 -7.28 5.33 -11.59
N LEU A 401 -8.46 4.79 -11.86
CA LEU A 401 -9.73 5.48 -11.60
C LEU A 401 -9.93 5.71 -10.10
N GLY A 402 -9.58 4.73 -9.25
CA GLY A 402 -9.58 4.89 -7.81
C GLY A 402 -8.62 5.99 -7.34
N ALA A 403 -7.42 6.06 -7.93
CA ALA A 403 -6.44 7.11 -7.65
C ALA A 403 -6.96 8.49 -8.10
N SER A 404 -7.57 8.58 -9.29
CA SER A 404 -8.17 9.82 -9.78
C SER A 404 -9.32 10.28 -8.89
N TYR A 405 -10.18 9.36 -8.47
CA TYR A 405 -11.29 9.68 -7.57
C TYR A 405 -10.78 10.20 -6.21
N SER A 406 -9.84 9.51 -5.59
CA SER A 406 -9.29 9.91 -4.30
C SER A 406 -8.47 11.21 -4.36
N GLY A 407 -7.73 11.44 -5.46
CA GLY A 407 -6.83 12.58 -5.59
C GLY A 407 -7.48 13.87 -6.08
N VAL A 408 -8.58 13.78 -6.82
CA VAL A 408 -9.21 14.94 -7.50
C VAL A 408 -10.60 15.24 -6.95
N ILE A 409 -11.38 14.24 -6.60
CA ILE A 409 -12.83 14.40 -6.33
C ILE A 409 -13.11 14.40 -4.83
N TYR A 410 -12.38 13.61 -4.03
CA TYR A 410 -12.57 13.53 -2.59
C TYR A 410 -11.88 14.67 -1.86
#